data_548b4c73e9b1b3f54f1fc3d576a39d0c
#
_entry.id   548b4c73e9b1b3f54f1fc3d576a39d0c
#
_cell.length_a   1.000
_cell.length_b   1.000
_cell.length_c   1.000
_cell.angle_alpha   90.00
_cell.angle_beta   90.00
_cell.angle_gamma   90.00
#
_symmetry.space_group_name_H-M   'P 1'
#
loop_
_entity.id
_entity.type
_entity.pdbx_description
1 polymer ?
#
loop_
_entity_poly.entity_id
_entity_poly.type
_entity_poly.pdbx_seq_one_letter_code
_entity_poly.pdbx_strand_id
1 'polypeptide(L)'
;MLCKIKPILLIAFLALSVKISAQTVTQFRGPARDGIYKEANLMKSWPADGPTLLWKATGIGNGYSSPVISGDRIYVTGEIDSIGYLFAFNKSGTLIWKNETGREWMENFTGSRSTPTLVDGLLYVSTGMGNIICFDANNGIKKWSVDMLKDLHGVNVRFGYAEGPLVSDNLVYCSPGGPDTNVVALNRFDGNIIWVSKAMGDSTAYASPLLITLPSRKIIVNFSIHNLIGIDASSGELLWNHPQQGERDIQANTSFFENGNIYYITGSGNGAVKLALSEDGLSVTEIWRNEKISDVHGGFVKTGNFIYTSQYRPRRYCSVDVTTGLISDSLKFDKGAIVFADDMLYCYTEKGMVGLVKPDNGKMELVSSFRMPVGTKEFFTIPVISEGVLYLRHADVLLTYDIRKK
;
A
#
# COMPACT_ATOMS: atom_id res chain seq x y z
N MET A 1 49.99 -17.94 -62.95
CA MET A 1 48.80 -18.38 -62.15
C MET A 1 48.64 -17.45 -60.96
N LEU A 2 47.78 -16.43 -61.08
CA LEU A 2 47.57 -15.41 -60.03
C LEU A 2 46.30 -15.81 -59.23
N CYS A 3 46.54 -16.16 -57.97
CA CYS A 3 45.46 -16.49 -57.03
C CYS A 3 44.80 -15.18 -56.56
N LYS A 4 43.51 -15.00 -56.90
CA LYS A 4 42.70 -13.84 -56.41
C LYS A 4 42.17 -14.16 -55.04
N ILE A 5 42.66 -13.46 -54.01
CA ILE A 5 42.12 -13.46 -52.65
C ILE A 5 40.90 -12.53 -52.61
N LYS A 6 39.71 -13.10 -52.32
CA LYS A 6 38.49 -12.31 -52.05
C LYS A 6 38.49 -11.81 -50.59
N PRO A 7 38.20 -10.52 -50.32
CA PRO A 7 38.07 -10.06 -48.95
C PRO A 7 36.77 -10.57 -48.34
N ILE A 8 36.86 -11.23 -47.19
CA ILE A 8 35.71 -11.57 -46.33
C ILE A 8 35.38 -10.33 -45.52
N LEU A 9 34.21 -9.75 -45.78
CA LEU A 9 33.66 -8.65 -45.02
C LEU A 9 33.08 -9.16 -43.70
N LEU A 10 33.78 -8.95 -42.59
CA LEU A 10 33.35 -9.33 -41.26
C LEU A 10 32.36 -8.23 -40.74
N ILE A 11 31.07 -8.48 -40.83
CA ILE A 11 30.05 -7.58 -40.24
C ILE A 11 29.98 -7.89 -38.74
N ALA A 12 30.57 -6.98 -37.93
CA ALA A 12 30.45 -7.02 -36.50
C ALA A 12 29.03 -6.54 -36.10
N PHE A 13 28.17 -7.44 -35.67
CA PHE A 13 26.90 -7.11 -35.01
C PHE A 13 27.21 -6.55 -33.64
N LEU A 14 27.08 -5.22 -33.48
CA LEU A 14 27.10 -4.55 -32.18
C LEU A 14 25.72 -4.83 -31.51
N ALA A 15 25.65 -5.83 -30.64
CA ALA A 15 24.48 -6.06 -29.82
C ALA A 15 24.38 -4.93 -28.78
N LEU A 16 23.54 -3.94 -29.06
CA LEU A 16 23.16 -2.93 -28.07
C LEU A 16 22.32 -3.65 -27.02
N SER A 17 22.93 -3.99 -25.88
CA SER A 17 22.19 -4.48 -24.72
C SER A 17 21.44 -3.29 -24.10
N VAL A 18 20.18 -3.11 -24.47
CA VAL A 18 19.26 -2.21 -23.76
C VAL A 18 19.08 -2.81 -22.36
N LYS A 19 19.72 -2.22 -21.36
CA LYS A 19 19.42 -2.53 -19.96
C LYS A 19 18.01 -1.99 -19.70
N ILE A 20 17.00 -2.85 -19.75
CA ILE A 20 15.67 -2.55 -19.23
C ILE A 20 15.84 -2.47 -17.71
N SER A 21 16.01 -1.27 -17.20
CA SER A 21 15.96 -1.02 -15.76
C SER A 21 14.50 -1.24 -15.34
N ALA A 22 14.28 -2.19 -14.43
CA ALA A 22 12.96 -2.35 -13.85
C ALA A 22 12.54 -1.05 -13.16
N GLN A 23 11.30 -0.62 -13.39
CA GLN A 23 10.73 0.57 -12.78
C GLN A 23 10.76 0.45 -11.25
N THR A 24 11.44 1.39 -10.59
CA THR A 24 11.49 1.41 -9.12
C THR A 24 10.27 2.14 -8.59
N VAL A 25 9.40 1.40 -7.90
CA VAL A 25 8.18 1.94 -7.28
C VAL A 25 8.37 1.96 -5.77
N THR A 26 8.13 3.11 -5.15
CA THR A 26 8.03 3.23 -3.69
C THR A 26 6.62 3.71 -3.33
N GLN A 27 5.91 2.93 -2.54
CA GLN A 27 4.47 3.09 -2.36
C GLN A 27 3.97 2.57 -1.01
N PHE A 28 2.67 2.64 -0.78
CA PHE A 28 1.99 2.11 0.40
C PHE A 28 2.37 0.65 0.67
N ARG A 29 2.78 0.35 1.90
CA ARG A 29 3.19 -0.99 2.39
C ARG A 29 4.38 -1.61 1.64
N GLY A 30 5.30 -0.78 1.13
CA GLY A 30 6.50 -1.22 0.45
C GLY A 30 6.30 -1.51 -1.05
N PRO A 31 7.38 -1.88 -1.77
CA PRO A 31 7.36 -2.01 -3.24
C PRO A 31 6.32 -3.00 -3.77
N ALA A 32 6.04 -4.09 -3.05
CA ALA A 32 5.06 -5.11 -3.43
C ALA A 32 3.67 -4.90 -2.79
N ARG A 33 3.47 -3.86 -1.99
CA ARG A 33 2.24 -3.59 -1.20
C ARG A 33 1.87 -4.70 -0.21
N ASP A 34 2.82 -5.54 0.16
CA ASP A 34 2.64 -6.72 1.01
C ASP A 34 2.98 -6.48 2.49
N GLY A 35 3.53 -5.31 2.81
CA GLY A 35 3.98 -4.98 4.17
C GLY A 35 5.27 -5.67 4.57
N ILE A 36 6.01 -6.24 3.61
CA ILE A 36 7.29 -6.92 3.82
C ILE A 36 8.43 -6.00 3.35
N TYR A 37 9.30 -5.64 4.27
CA TYR A 37 10.49 -4.83 3.99
C TYR A 37 11.72 -5.72 3.96
N LYS A 38 12.46 -5.71 2.84
CA LYS A 38 13.68 -6.51 2.64
C LYS A 38 14.87 -5.86 3.35
N GLU A 39 14.84 -5.91 4.68
CA GLU A 39 15.88 -5.40 5.57
C GLU A 39 16.62 -6.56 6.24
N ALA A 40 17.78 -6.29 6.74
CA ALA A 40 18.63 -7.24 7.48
C ALA A 40 19.41 -6.54 8.59
N ASN A 41 19.92 -7.31 9.56
CA ASN A 41 20.68 -6.81 10.68
C ASN A 41 19.93 -5.80 11.55
N LEU A 42 18.63 -6.06 11.75
CA LEU A 42 17.81 -5.26 12.65
C LEU A 42 17.84 -5.81 14.08
N MET A 43 17.51 -4.95 15.04
CA MET A 43 17.38 -5.34 16.44
C MET A 43 16.30 -6.41 16.60
N LYS A 44 16.61 -7.48 17.34
CA LYS A 44 15.65 -8.55 17.66
C LYS A 44 14.97 -8.34 19.03
N SER A 45 15.36 -7.31 19.76
CA SER A 45 14.70 -6.83 20.98
C SER A 45 14.99 -5.34 21.16
N TRP A 46 14.11 -4.63 21.85
CA TRP A 46 14.25 -3.21 22.16
C TRP A 46 14.39 -2.99 23.66
N PRO A 47 15.06 -1.91 24.11
CA PRO A 47 14.98 -1.44 25.49
C PRO A 47 13.54 -1.14 25.90
N ALA A 48 13.28 -1.04 27.20
CA ALA A 48 11.95 -0.76 27.75
C ALA A 48 11.33 0.56 27.23
N ASP A 49 12.19 1.55 26.96
CA ASP A 49 11.78 2.86 26.42
C ASP A 49 11.75 2.88 24.87
N GLY A 50 11.95 1.75 24.23
CA GLY A 50 12.00 1.60 22.79
C GLY A 50 13.40 1.84 22.18
N PRO A 51 13.50 1.75 20.84
CA PRO A 51 14.74 2.05 20.13
C PRO A 51 15.07 3.54 20.19
N THR A 52 16.32 3.89 19.88
CA THR A 52 16.79 5.28 19.90
C THR A 52 16.01 6.14 18.92
N LEU A 53 15.37 7.21 19.40
CA LEU A 53 14.74 8.23 18.55
C LEU A 53 15.84 9.02 17.81
N LEU A 54 15.78 9.04 16.49
CA LEU A 54 16.71 9.80 15.65
C LEU A 54 16.27 11.26 15.52
N TRP A 55 15.04 11.47 15.11
CA TRP A 55 14.42 12.79 14.99
C TRP A 55 12.90 12.70 14.98
N LYS A 56 12.28 13.87 15.15
CA LYS A 56 10.83 14.06 15.14
C LYS A 56 10.50 15.28 14.28
N ALA A 57 9.59 15.14 13.33
CA ALA A 57 8.94 16.26 12.64
C ALA A 57 7.54 16.47 13.21
N THR A 58 7.15 17.73 13.42
CA THR A 58 5.83 18.14 13.88
C THR A 58 5.24 19.16 12.89
N GLY A 59 3.92 19.38 12.95
CA GLY A 59 3.25 20.32 12.05
C GLY A 59 3.11 19.82 10.63
N ILE A 60 3.18 18.48 10.43
CA ILE A 60 2.89 17.86 9.13
C ILE A 60 1.38 17.74 8.85
N GLY A 61 0.55 18.25 9.76
CA GLY A 61 -0.90 18.21 9.66
C GLY A 61 -1.51 16.84 9.99
N ASN A 62 -2.83 16.84 10.18
CA ASN A 62 -3.55 15.61 10.49
C ASN A 62 -3.48 14.62 9.34
N GLY A 63 -3.38 13.33 9.65
CA GLY A 63 -3.45 12.29 8.63
C GLY A 63 -3.04 10.93 9.09
N TYR A 64 -3.29 9.98 8.20
CA TYR A 64 -3.11 8.54 8.40
C TYR A 64 -2.21 7.91 7.32
N SER A 65 -1.69 8.71 6.37
CA SER A 65 -0.78 8.24 5.35
C SER A 65 0.55 7.78 5.95
N SER A 66 1.11 6.72 5.40
CA SER A 66 2.49 6.32 5.69
C SER A 66 3.48 7.21 4.94
N PRO A 67 4.70 7.43 5.46
CA PRO A 67 5.75 8.07 4.69
C PRO A 67 6.23 7.15 3.55
N VAL A 68 6.71 7.77 2.48
CA VAL A 68 7.40 7.11 1.36
C VAL A 68 8.85 7.56 1.36
N ILE A 69 9.79 6.61 1.40
CA ILE A 69 11.22 6.88 1.50
C ILE A 69 11.91 6.46 0.22
N SER A 70 12.65 7.35 -0.40
CA SER A 70 13.45 7.06 -1.59
C SER A 70 14.71 7.91 -1.63
N GLY A 71 15.87 7.26 -1.68
CA GLY A 71 17.14 7.93 -1.61
C GLY A 71 17.26 8.78 -0.34
N ASP A 72 17.53 10.08 -0.49
CA ASP A 72 17.64 11.06 0.61
C ASP A 72 16.31 11.77 0.90
N ARG A 73 15.18 11.29 0.43
CA ARG A 73 13.89 11.97 0.51
C ARG A 73 12.84 11.14 1.24
N ILE A 74 12.00 11.83 2.00
CA ILE A 74 10.85 11.29 2.70
C ILE A 74 9.64 12.14 2.33
N TYR A 75 8.60 11.50 1.81
CA TYR A 75 7.37 12.17 1.38
C TYR A 75 6.21 11.71 2.23
N VAL A 76 5.37 12.64 2.68
CA VAL A 76 4.17 12.33 3.48
C VAL A 76 3.09 13.38 3.21
N THR A 77 1.83 12.95 3.20
CA THR A 77 0.69 13.88 3.09
C THR A 77 0.17 14.26 4.47
N GLY A 78 -0.48 15.41 4.60
CA GLY A 78 -1.11 15.84 5.84
C GLY A 78 -2.11 16.97 5.58
N GLU A 79 -3.03 17.20 6.51
CA GLU A 79 -4.06 18.22 6.41
C GLU A 79 -3.81 19.31 7.47
N ILE A 80 -3.83 20.58 7.05
CA ILE A 80 -3.76 21.76 7.91
C ILE A 80 -4.90 22.69 7.49
N ASP A 81 -5.76 23.04 8.42
CA ASP A 81 -6.86 23.98 8.21
C ASP A 81 -7.74 23.63 6.98
N SER A 82 -8.12 22.37 6.85
CA SER A 82 -8.91 21.80 5.75
C SER A 82 -8.21 21.70 4.39
N ILE A 83 -6.94 22.07 4.31
CA ILE A 83 -6.13 21.96 3.09
C ILE A 83 -5.14 20.81 3.24
N GLY A 84 -5.11 19.94 2.26
CA GLY A 84 -4.11 18.88 2.15
C GLY A 84 -2.78 19.41 1.64
N TYR A 85 -1.71 18.85 2.15
CA TYR A 85 -0.33 19.15 1.75
C TYR A 85 0.45 17.87 1.49
N LEU A 86 1.36 17.94 0.53
CA LEU A 86 2.44 16.99 0.35
C LEU A 86 3.73 17.62 0.86
N PHE A 87 4.39 16.94 1.78
CA PHE A 87 5.65 17.37 2.39
C PHE A 87 6.80 16.51 1.87
N ALA A 88 7.96 17.13 1.65
CA ALA A 88 9.22 16.45 1.42
C ALA A 88 10.25 16.85 2.48
N PHE A 89 10.80 15.86 3.15
CA PHE A 89 11.90 16.01 4.12
C PHE A 89 13.16 15.31 3.60
N ASN A 90 14.31 15.70 4.12
CA ASN A 90 15.51 14.88 4.02
C ASN A 90 15.57 13.83 5.14
N LYS A 91 16.55 12.92 5.10
CA LYS A 91 16.71 11.87 6.12
C LYS A 91 17.06 12.38 7.52
N SER A 92 17.48 13.66 7.67
CA SER A 92 17.68 14.30 8.97
C SER A 92 16.42 14.97 9.53
N GLY A 93 15.27 14.87 8.83
CA GLY A 93 14.01 15.47 9.24
C GLY A 93 13.85 16.94 8.90
N THR A 94 14.75 17.52 8.09
CA THR A 94 14.63 18.90 7.63
C THR A 94 13.62 18.99 6.49
N LEU A 95 12.65 19.89 6.60
CA LEU A 95 11.69 20.17 5.53
C LEU A 95 12.41 20.79 4.33
N ILE A 96 12.20 20.23 3.15
CA ILE A 96 12.77 20.71 1.89
C ILE A 96 11.74 21.54 1.14
N TRP A 97 10.54 21.00 0.98
CA TRP A 97 9.41 21.70 0.39
C TRP A 97 8.08 21.15 0.91
N LYS A 98 7.03 21.94 0.81
CA LYS A 98 5.64 21.51 0.94
C LYS A 98 4.79 22.17 -0.13
N ASN A 99 3.79 21.45 -0.64
CA ASN A 99 2.85 21.98 -1.63
C ASN A 99 1.43 21.51 -1.35
N GLU A 100 0.47 22.35 -1.69
CA GLU A 100 -0.94 22.05 -1.52
C GLU A 100 -1.41 20.95 -2.47
N THR A 101 -2.25 20.06 -1.94
CA THR A 101 -2.97 19.03 -2.72
C THR A 101 -4.45 19.40 -2.92
N GLY A 102 -4.89 20.53 -2.36
CA GLY A 102 -6.27 21.01 -2.41
C GLY A 102 -7.04 20.70 -1.13
N ARG A 103 -8.37 20.83 -1.19
CA ARG A 103 -9.22 20.54 -0.03
C ARG A 103 -9.12 19.08 0.38
N GLU A 104 -9.17 18.83 1.70
CA GLU A 104 -9.08 17.50 2.29
C GLU A 104 -10.38 17.11 3.00
N TRP A 105 -10.51 15.82 3.32
CA TRP A 105 -11.67 15.27 4.01
C TRP A 105 -11.74 15.74 5.47
N MET A 106 -12.85 16.37 5.85
CA MET A 106 -13.03 17.00 7.17
C MET A 106 -14.17 16.42 8.01
N GLU A 107 -14.89 15.41 7.52
CA GLU A 107 -15.99 14.83 8.29
C GLU A 107 -15.50 13.83 9.35
N ASN A 108 -15.57 12.54 9.06
CA ASN A 108 -15.13 11.49 9.99
C ASN A 108 -13.63 11.24 9.85
N PHE A 109 -12.89 11.16 10.96
CA PHE A 109 -11.44 10.90 10.96
C PHE A 109 -10.71 11.91 10.06
N THR A 110 -10.78 13.18 10.39
CA THR A 110 -10.21 14.29 9.61
C THR A 110 -8.75 14.08 9.26
N GLY A 111 -8.35 14.46 8.04
CA GLY A 111 -6.95 14.47 7.60
C GLY A 111 -6.67 13.64 6.37
N SER A 112 -5.46 13.80 5.83
CA SER A 112 -4.99 13.10 4.63
C SER A 112 -4.80 11.60 4.88
N ARG A 113 -5.27 10.76 3.96
CA ARG A 113 -5.28 9.30 4.11
C ARG A 113 -4.35 8.57 3.17
N SER A 114 -4.29 9.03 1.93
CA SER A 114 -3.53 8.36 0.87
C SER A 114 -2.04 8.49 1.08
N THR A 115 -1.35 7.35 1.02
CA THR A 115 0.11 7.31 0.95
C THR A 115 0.55 7.63 -0.48
N PRO A 116 1.50 8.54 -0.70
CA PRO A 116 2.02 8.84 -2.03
C PRO A 116 2.60 7.60 -2.71
N THR A 117 2.58 7.58 -4.04
CA THR A 117 3.34 6.62 -4.84
C THR A 117 4.40 7.36 -5.64
N LEU A 118 5.65 6.97 -5.47
CA LEU A 118 6.80 7.54 -6.17
C LEU A 118 7.30 6.59 -7.26
N VAL A 119 7.38 7.11 -8.48
CA VAL A 119 7.90 6.36 -9.63
C VAL A 119 8.67 7.33 -10.54
N ASP A 120 9.94 7.02 -10.82
CA ASP A 120 10.79 7.74 -11.78
C ASP A 120 10.80 9.27 -11.55
N GLY A 121 10.89 9.70 -10.28
CA GLY A 121 10.92 11.12 -9.93
C GLY A 121 9.57 11.84 -9.97
N LEU A 122 8.46 11.12 -10.18
CA LEU A 122 7.09 11.64 -10.10
C LEU A 122 6.36 11.05 -8.90
N LEU A 123 5.66 11.92 -8.16
CA LEU A 123 4.83 11.57 -7.01
C LEU A 123 3.35 11.67 -7.38
N TYR A 124 2.62 10.59 -7.12
CA TYR A 124 1.18 10.52 -7.33
C TYR A 124 0.50 10.48 -5.98
N VAL A 125 -0.49 11.35 -5.79
CA VAL A 125 -1.23 11.52 -4.54
C VAL A 125 -2.72 11.50 -4.81
N SER A 126 -3.48 10.78 -3.99
CA SER A 126 -4.94 10.88 -3.93
C SER A 126 -5.33 11.70 -2.69
N THR A 127 -6.36 12.54 -2.80
CA THR A 127 -6.93 13.27 -1.65
C THR A 127 -8.24 12.63 -1.21
N GLY A 128 -8.63 12.83 0.04
CA GLY A 128 -9.92 12.34 0.55
C GLY A 128 -11.13 12.92 -0.18
N MET A 129 -10.95 14.07 -0.85
CA MET A 129 -11.98 14.74 -1.67
C MET A 129 -11.98 14.27 -3.13
N GLY A 130 -11.09 13.34 -3.52
CA GLY A 130 -11.12 12.71 -4.84
C GLY A 130 -10.24 13.35 -5.91
N ASN A 131 -9.19 14.10 -5.54
CA ASN A 131 -8.21 14.54 -6.54
C ASN A 131 -7.09 13.52 -6.67
N ILE A 132 -6.73 13.15 -7.89
CA ILE A 132 -5.48 12.48 -8.25
C ILE A 132 -4.54 13.54 -8.81
N ILE A 133 -3.33 13.64 -8.23
CA ILE A 133 -2.39 14.71 -8.53
C ILE A 133 -1.00 14.14 -8.75
N CYS A 134 -0.31 14.62 -9.78
CA CYS A 134 1.09 14.32 -10.03
C CYS A 134 1.98 15.53 -9.70
N PHE A 135 3.04 15.28 -8.96
CA PHE A 135 4.08 16.25 -8.62
C PHE A 135 5.46 15.78 -9.08
N ASP A 136 6.32 16.72 -9.38
CA ASP A 136 7.75 16.48 -9.49
C ASP A 136 8.34 16.25 -8.09
N ALA A 137 8.97 15.11 -7.88
CA ALA A 137 9.48 14.74 -6.56
C ALA A 137 10.63 15.61 -6.05
N ASN A 138 11.41 16.22 -6.95
CA ASN A 138 12.58 17.02 -6.57
C ASN A 138 12.20 18.39 -5.99
N ASN A 139 11.19 19.03 -6.59
CA ASN A 139 10.84 20.43 -6.30
C ASN A 139 9.38 20.62 -5.87
N GLY A 140 8.56 19.57 -5.91
CA GLY A 140 7.15 19.61 -5.55
C GLY A 140 6.24 20.32 -6.55
N ILE A 141 6.72 20.69 -7.73
CA ILE A 141 5.88 21.37 -8.73
C ILE A 141 4.80 20.41 -9.25
N LYS A 142 3.54 20.85 -9.15
CA LYS A 142 2.41 20.12 -9.69
C LYS A 142 2.47 20.04 -11.21
N LYS A 143 2.42 18.84 -11.77
CA LYS A 143 2.42 18.56 -13.20
C LYS A 143 1.01 18.55 -13.78
N TRP A 144 0.12 17.79 -13.15
CA TRP A 144 -1.28 17.70 -13.53
C TRP A 144 -2.15 17.30 -12.34
N SER A 145 -3.46 17.44 -12.49
CA SER A 145 -4.46 17.04 -11.51
C SER A 145 -5.76 16.66 -12.21
N VAL A 146 -6.44 15.61 -11.74
CA VAL A 146 -7.75 15.15 -12.19
C VAL A 146 -8.67 15.07 -10.98
N ASP A 147 -9.86 15.64 -11.07
CA ASP A 147 -10.91 15.56 -10.07
C ASP A 147 -11.80 14.35 -10.36
N MET A 148 -11.69 13.30 -9.54
CA MET A 148 -12.43 12.05 -9.76
C MET A 148 -13.95 12.25 -9.69
N LEU A 149 -14.44 13.19 -8.89
CA LEU A 149 -15.88 13.45 -8.78
C LEU A 149 -16.40 14.24 -9.98
N LYS A 150 -15.68 15.30 -10.36
CA LYS A 150 -16.12 16.23 -11.39
C LYS A 150 -15.79 15.74 -12.81
N ASP A 151 -14.52 15.30 -13.02
CA ASP A 151 -14.01 14.98 -14.34
C ASP A 151 -14.27 13.52 -14.72
N LEU A 152 -14.42 12.63 -13.72
CA LEU A 152 -14.62 11.19 -13.92
C LEU A 152 -15.97 10.69 -13.39
N HIS A 153 -16.88 11.58 -12.97
CA HIS A 153 -18.22 11.25 -12.47
C HIS A 153 -18.19 10.20 -11.33
N GLY A 154 -17.15 10.22 -10.51
CA GLY A 154 -16.97 9.33 -9.38
C GLY A 154 -17.98 9.59 -8.25
N VAL A 155 -18.10 8.63 -7.36
CA VAL A 155 -18.96 8.71 -6.17
C VAL A 155 -18.11 8.54 -4.93
N ASN A 156 -18.00 9.61 -4.12
CA ASN A 156 -17.21 9.57 -2.90
C ASN A 156 -17.85 8.65 -1.87
N VAL A 157 -17.03 8.01 -1.08
CA VAL A 157 -17.43 7.07 -0.04
C VAL A 157 -17.50 7.76 1.33
N ARG A 158 -18.19 7.11 2.26
CA ARG A 158 -18.53 7.64 3.60
C ARG A 158 -17.36 8.24 4.37
N PHE A 159 -16.13 7.74 4.19
CA PHE A 159 -14.93 8.20 4.90
C PHE A 159 -13.93 8.94 3.99
N GLY A 160 -14.34 9.31 2.78
CA GLY A 160 -13.46 9.89 1.77
C GLY A 160 -12.53 8.88 1.11
N TYR A 161 -11.97 9.24 -0.04
CA TYR A 161 -11.01 8.38 -0.75
C TYR A 161 -9.74 8.16 0.08
N ALA A 162 -9.24 6.92 0.10
CA ALA A 162 -8.08 6.54 0.91
C ALA A 162 -7.01 5.73 0.15
N GLU A 163 -7.30 5.28 -1.07
CA GLU A 163 -6.37 4.47 -1.85
C GLU A 163 -5.06 5.21 -2.15
N GLY A 164 -3.93 4.50 -2.05
CA GLY A 164 -2.66 4.93 -2.64
C GLY A 164 -2.66 4.59 -4.12
N PRO A 165 -2.42 5.58 -5.03
CA PRO A 165 -2.45 5.35 -6.47
C PRO A 165 -1.55 4.19 -6.89
N LEU A 166 -2.05 3.30 -7.76
CA LEU A 166 -1.24 2.24 -8.36
C LEU A 166 -0.62 2.76 -9.65
N VAL A 167 0.68 2.55 -9.82
CA VAL A 167 1.40 2.94 -11.04
C VAL A 167 2.09 1.73 -11.65
N SER A 168 1.88 1.51 -12.93
CA SER A 168 2.62 0.50 -13.72
C SER A 168 2.84 1.00 -15.13
N ASP A 169 4.04 0.84 -15.63
CA ASP A 169 4.44 1.33 -16.95
C ASP A 169 4.15 2.84 -17.10
N ASN A 170 3.36 3.21 -18.09
CA ASN A 170 2.99 4.60 -18.35
C ASN A 170 1.59 4.96 -17.81
N LEU A 171 1.02 4.15 -16.93
CA LEU A 171 -0.33 4.31 -16.41
C LEU A 171 -0.33 4.54 -14.89
N VAL A 172 -1.24 5.38 -14.45
CA VAL A 172 -1.68 5.47 -13.06
C VAL A 172 -3.15 5.08 -13.00
N TYR A 173 -3.48 4.22 -12.04
CA TYR A 173 -4.82 3.70 -11.86
C TYR A 173 -5.44 4.33 -10.62
N CYS A 174 -6.70 4.71 -10.73
CA CYS A 174 -7.51 5.25 -9.64
C CYS A 174 -8.92 4.67 -9.70
N SER A 175 -9.62 4.74 -8.58
CA SER A 175 -10.95 4.17 -8.42
C SER A 175 -11.97 5.25 -8.06
N PRO A 176 -12.48 6.02 -9.05
CA PRO A 176 -13.50 7.03 -8.80
C PRO A 176 -14.76 6.46 -8.16
N GLY A 177 -15.07 5.18 -8.44
CA GLY A 177 -16.33 4.56 -8.05
C GLY A 177 -17.52 5.15 -8.81
N GLY A 178 -18.61 4.42 -8.84
CA GLY A 178 -19.82 4.87 -9.52
C GLY A 178 -20.21 4.01 -10.71
N PRO A 179 -21.38 4.28 -11.29
CA PRO A 179 -22.01 3.37 -12.26
C PRO A 179 -21.25 3.26 -13.59
N ASP A 180 -20.51 4.28 -13.96
CA ASP A 180 -19.86 4.36 -15.27
C ASP A 180 -18.32 4.39 -15.21
N THR A 181 -17.74 4.76 -14.09
CA THR A 181 -16.30 5.00 -13.92
C THR A 181 -15.75 4.36 -12.65
N ASN A 182 -15.95 3.06 -12.49
CA ASN A 182 -15.54 2.37 -11.26
C ASN A 182 -14.02 2.37 -11.09
N VAL A 183 -13.26 2.05 -12.17
CA VAL A 183 -11.79 2.12 -12.21
C VAL A 183 -11.37 2.82 -13.51
N VAL A 184 -10.35 3.66 -13.44
CA VAL A 184 -9.84 4.45 -14.56
C VAL A 184 -8.32 4.33 -14.62
N ALA A 185 -7.76 4.21 -15.83
CA ALA A 185 -6.35 4.40 -16.09
C ALA A 185 -6.10 5.75 -16.74
N LEU A 186 -5.16 6.49 -16.19
CA LEU A 186 -4.70 7.76 -16.71
C LEU A 186 -3.25 7.61 -17.19
N ASN A 187 -2.89 8.35 -18.23
CA ASN A 187 -1.49 8.54 -18.58
C ASN A 187 -0.76 9.23 -17.42
N ARG A 188 0.28 8.61 -16.90
CA ARG A 188 0.97 9.12 -15.71
C ARG A 188 1.73 10.43 -15.89
N PHE A 189 1.99 10.85 -17.14
CA PHE A 189 2.77 12.06 -17.43
C PHE A 189 1.92 13.32 -17.57
N ASP A 190 0.67 13.17 -18.04
CA ASP A 190 -0.22 14.30 -18.36
C ASP A 190 -1.64 14.20 -17.77
N GLY A 191 -2.00 13.06 -17.16
CA GLY A 191 -3.31 12.83 -16.55
C GLY A 191 -4.44 12.53 -17.54
N ASN A 192 -4.17 12.38 -18.84
CA ASN A 192 -5.19 12.05 -19.82
C ASN A 192 -5.76 10.65 -19.62
N ILE A 193 -7.09 10.50 -19.81
CA ILE A 193 -7.76 9.20 -19.68
C ILE A 193 -7.29 8.28 -20.81
N ILE A 194 -6.85 7.08 -20.46
CA ILE A 194 -6.47 6.02 -21.40
C ILE A 194 -7.64 5.04 -21.58
N TRP A 195 -8.21 4.60 -20.47
CA TRP A 195 -9.41 3.78 -20.48
C TRP A 195 -10.24 3.97 -19.20
N VAL A 196 -11.51 3.63 -19.30
CA VAL A 196 -12.50 3.64 -18.21
C VAL A 196 -13.12 2.26 -18.11
N SER A 197 -13.21 1.73 -16.90
CA SER A 197 -13.92 0.49 -16.58
C SER A 197 -15.15 0.80 -15.73
N LYS A 198 -16.31 0.31 -16.14
CA LYS A 198 -17.52 0.29 -15.31
C LYS A 198 -17.41 -0.75 -14.19
N ALA A 199 -16.59 -1.79 -14.40
CA ALA A 199 -16.53 -2.96 -13.55
C ALA A 199 -17.93 -3.44 -13.15
N MET A 200 -18.28 -3.36 -11.85
CA MET A 200 -19.61 -3.74 -11.35
C MET A 200 -20.59 -2.57 -11.25
N GLY A 201 -20.20 -1.35 -11.66
CA GLY A 201 -21.04 -0.16 -11.54
C GLY A 201 -21.31 0.25 -10.08
N ASP A 202 -20.39 -0.07 -9.19
CA ASP A 202 -20.51 0.03 -7.75
C ASP A 202 -19.65 1.18 -7.20
N SER A 203 -19.85 1.62 -5.97
CA SER A 203 -18.96 2.57 -5.31
C SER A 203 -17.60 1.93 -5.05
N THR A 204 -16.55 2.75 -4.97
CA THR A 204 -15.21 2.28 -4.60
C THR A 204 -15.16 1.87 -3.13
N ALA A 205 -14.11 1.17 -2.74
CA ALA A 205 -13.76 0.89 -1.35
C ALA A 205 -12.57 1.79 -0.91
N TYR A 206 -11.88 1.39 0.15
CA TYR A 206 -10.77 2.19 0.74
C TYR A 206 -9.40 1.55 0.49
N ALA A 207 -9.37 0.33 -0.05
CA ALA A 207 -8.15 -0.43 -0.27
C ALA A 207 -7.33 0.16 -1.42
N SER A 208 -6.03 0.13 -1.26
CA SER A 208 -5.13 0.37 -2.39
C SER A 208 -5.10 -0.86 -3.30
N PRO A 209 -5.19 -0.69 -4.63
CA PRO A 209 -5.22 -1.82 -5.56
C PRO A 209 -3.90 -2.60 -5.58
N LEU A 210 -3.97 -3.89 -5.90
CA LEU A 210 -2.84 -4.77 -6.15
C LEU A 210 -2.66 -4.96 -7.66
N LEU A 211 -1.42 -5.04 -8.13
CA LEU A 211 -1.11 -5.47 -9.50
C LEU A 211 -0.59 -6.90 -9.50
N ILE A 212 -1.27 -7.80 -10.20
CA ILE A 212 -0.79 -9.15 -10.48
C ILE A 212 -0.21 -9.16 -11.89
N THR A 213 0.99 -9.69 -12.04
CA THR A 213 1.64 -9.88 -13.34
C THR A 213 1.72 -11.37 -13.66
N LEU A 214 0.95 -11.81 -14.63
CA LEU A 214 1.02 -13.15 -15.22
C LEU A 214 1.80 -13.10 -16.54
N PRO A 215 2.28 -14.24 -17.05
CA PRO A 215 2.91 -14.26 -18.36
C PRO A 215 2.02 -13.74 -19.50
N SER A 216 0.71 -13.93 -19.39
CA SER A 216 -0.28 -13.57 -20.41
C SER A 216 -0.85 -12.15 -20.26
N ARG A 217 -0.87 -11.58 -19.04
CA ARG A 217 -1.51 -10.30 -18.74
C ARG A 217 -1.13 -9.70 -17.40
N LYS A 218 -1.43 -8.41 -17.22
CA LYS A 218 -1.43 -7.75 -15.91
C LYS A 218 -2.87 -7.55 -15.45
N ILE A 219 -3.13 -7.79 -14.17
CA ILE A 219 -4.47 -7.70 -13.57
C ILE A 219 -4.42 -6.72 -12.40
N ILE A 220 -5.30 -5.73 -12.42
CA ILE A 220 -5.58 -4.88 -11.26
C ILE A 220 -6.60 -5.63 -10.40
N VAL A 221 -6.22 -5.92 -9.16
CA VAL A 221 -7.14 -6.48 -8.16
C VAL A 221 -7.49 -5.37 -7.18
N ASN A 222 -8.74 -5.01 -7.12
CA ASN A 222 -9.23 -3.96 -6.23
C ASN A 222 -10.58 -4.33 -5.62
N PHE A 223 -10.99 -3.58 -4.60
CA PHE A 223 -12.32 -3.67 -4.03
C PHE A 223 -13.23 -2.58 -4.60
N SER A 224 -14.41 -2.98 -5.05
CA SER A 224 -15.59 -2.14 -4.93
C SER A 224 -16.27 -2.44 -3.59
N ILE A 225 -17.31 -1.69 -3.25
CA ILE A 225 -17.95 -1.83 -1.94
C ILE A 225 -18.52 -3.24 -1.72
N HIS A 226 -19.03 -3.89 -2.77
CA HIS A 226 -19.66 -5.21 -2.69
C HIS A 226 -18.85 -6.33 -3.35
N ASN A 227 -17.72 -6.03 -3.99
CA ASN A 227 -16.96 -7.04 -4.73
C ASN A 227 -15.46 -6.85 -4.59
N LEU A 228 -14.71 -7.96 -4.58
CA LEU A 228 -13.33 -7.96 -5.07
C LEU A 228 -13.39 -8.13 -6.59
N ILE A 229 -12.72 -7.28 -7.34
CA ILE A 229 -12.73 -7.27 -8.80
C ILE A 229 -11.34 -7.46 -9.38
N GLY A 230 -11.26 -8.18 -10.49
CA GLY A 230 -10.06 -8.31 -11.32
C GLY A 230 -10.29 -7.67 -12.67
N ILE A 231 -9.45 -6.69 -13.02
CA ILE A 231 -9.56 -5.89 -14.24
C ILE A 231 -8.27 -6.05 -15.05
N ASP A 232 -8.39 -6.25 -16.36
CA ASP A 232 -7.24 -6.23 -17.26
C ASP A 232 -6.59 -4.84 -17.24
N ALA A 233 -5.33 -4.77 -16.84
CA ALA A 233 -4.64 -3.50 -16.65
C ALA A 233 -4.39 -2.72 -17.95
N SER A 234 -4.45 -3.39 -19.10
CA SER A 234 -4.21 -2.77 -20.40
C SER A 234 -5.47 -2.22 -21.07
N SER A 235 -6.61 -2.86 -20.84
CA SER A 235 -7.86 -2.54 -21.52
C SER A 235 -8.97 -1.99 -20.62
N GLY A 236 -8.90 -2.24 -19.29
CA GLY A 236 -10.00 -1.92 -18.37
C GLY A 236 -11.13 -2.94 -18.38
N GLU A 237 -10.98 -4.06 -19.09
CA GLU A 237 -11.99 -5.12 -19.13
C GLU A 237 -12.12 -5.80 -17.76
N LEU A 238 -13.36 -5.98 -17.28
CA LEU A 238 -13.65 -6.77 -16.10
C LEU A 238 -13.45 -8.24 -16.43
N LEU A 239 -12.46 -8.88 -15.81
CA LEU A 239 -12.15 -10.31 -16.00
C LEU A 239 -12.99 -11.19 -15.10
N TRP A 240 -13.12 -10.79 -13.84
CA TRP A 240 -13.89 -11.54 -12.83
C TRP A 240 -14.28 -10.62 -11.66
N ASN A 241 -15.26 -11.08 -10.90
CA ASN A 241 -15.60 -10.51 -9.60
C ASN A 241 -15.83 -11.63 -8.57
N HIS A 242 -15.62 -11.29 -7.31
CA HIS A 242 -15.89 -12.16 -6.16
C HIS A 242 -16.71 -11.38 -5.14
N PRO A 243 -17.98 -11.76 -4.88
CA PRO A 243 -18.88 -11.02 -4.01
C PRO A 243 -18.40 -10.96 -2.57
N GLN A 244 -18.57 -9.79 -1.93
CA GLN A 244 -18.37 -9.61 -0.49
C GLN A 244 -19.67 -9.93 0.25
N GLN A 245 -19.55 -10.62 1.37
CA GLN A 245 -20.71 -11.11 2.15
C GLN A 245 -20.95 -10.30 3.43
N GLY A 246 -20.11 -9.30 3.71
CA GLY A 246 -20.14 -8.56 4.97
C GLY A 246 -21.22 -7.48 5.02
N GLU A 247 -21.70 -7.19 6.22
CA GLU A 247 -22.70 -6.14 6.49
C GLU A 247 -22.14 -4.71 6.44
N ARG A 248 -20.82 -4.55 6.46
CA ARG A 248 -20.13 -3.24 6.49
C ARG A 248 -19.22 -3.07 5.30
N ASP A 249 -19.34 -1.91 4.70
CA ASP A 249 -18.68 -1.50 3.47
C ASP A 249 -17.26 -0.94 3.70
N ILE A 250 -16.47 -1.57 4.59
CA ILE A 250 -15.11 -1.12 4.91
C ILE A 250 -14.11 -2.18 4.50
N GLN A 251 -13.64 -2.10 3.25
CA GLN A 251 -12.54 -2.88 2.71
C GLN A 251 -11.35 -1.95 2.50
N ALA A 252 -10.41 -1.93 3.46
CA ALA A 252 -9.26 -1.03 3.40
C ALA A 252 -7.91 -1.77 3.34
N ASN A 253 -7.91 -3.10 3.41
CA ASN A 253 -6.71 -3.90 3.30
C ASN A 253 -6.43 -4.28 1.85
N THR A 254 -5.23 -3.97 1.37
CA THR A 254 -4.76 -4.44 0.06
C THR A 254 -4.68 -5.96 0.04
N SER A 255 -5.16 -6.58 -1.03
CA SER A 255 -5.03 -8.02 -1.27
C SER A 255 -3.56 -8.42 -1.46
N PHE A 256 -3.25 -9.69 -1.27
CA PHE A 256 -1.92 -10.27 -1.48
C PHE A 256 -1.99 -11.42 -2.49
N PHE A 257 -1.00 -11.53 -3.36
CA PHE A 257 -0.93 -12.60 -4.37
C PHE A 257 0.39 -13.36 -4.26
N GLU A 258 0.28 -14.67 -4.21
CA GLU A 258 1.43 -15.57 -4.24
C GLU A 258 1.04 -16.95 -4.77
N ASN A 259 1.88 -17.50 -5.65
CA ASN A 259 1.73 -18.87 -6.16
C ASN A 259 0.32 -19.20 -6.69
N GLY A 260 -0.25 -18.31 -7.51
CA GLY A 260 -1.58 -18.49 -8.10
C GLY A 260 -2.74 -18.28 -7.14
N ASN A 261 -2.48 -17.82 -5.90
CA ASN A 261 -3.53 -17.57 -4.92
C ASN A 261 -3.61 -16.10 -4.54
N ILE A 262 -4.84 -15.58 -4.42
CA ILE A 262 -5.15 -14.26 -3.89
C ILE A 262 -5.66 -14.44 -2.46
N TYR A 263 -5.09 -13.67 -1.53
CA TYR A 263 -5.51 -13.61 -0.14
C TYR A 263 -6.02 -12.22 0.15
N TYR A 264 -7.12 -12.12 0.89
CA TYR A 264 -7.61 -10.86 1.41
C TYR A 264 -8.29 -11.02 2.76
N ILE A 265 -8.33 -9.94 3.52
CA ILE A 265 -9.01 -9.86 4.81
C ILE A 265 -9.79 -8.57 4.85
N THR A 266 -11.08 -8.64 5.13
CA THR A 266 -11.94 -7.46 5.26
C THR A 266 -12.70 -7.46 6.58
N GLY A 267 -13.38 -6.35 6.86
CA GLY A 267 -14.18 -6.22 8.09
C GLY A 267 -15.50 -6.98 8.06
N SER A 268 -16.09 -7.06 9.20
CA SER A 268 -17.50 -7.38 9.51
C SER A 268 -18.22 -8.41 8.62
N GLY A 269 -17.97 -9.69 8.91
CA GLY A 269 -18.75 -10.79 8.34
C GLY A 269 -18.19 -11.41 7.07
N ASN A 270 -17.31 -10.73 6.36
CA ASN A 270 -16.68 -11.31 5.17
C ASN A 270 -15.45 -12.17 5.48
N GLY A 271 -14.65 -11.73 6.45
CA GLY A 271 -13.54 -12.53 6.99
C GLY A 271 -12.25 -12.50 6.17
N ALA A 272 -11.42 -13.51 6.44
CA ALA A 272 -10.23 -13.84 5.64
C ALA A 272 -10.60 -14.85 4.56
N VAL A 273 -10.11 -14.64 3.35
CA VAL A 273 -10.46 -15.45 2.17
C VAL A 273 -9.20 -15.78 1.37
N LYS A 274 -9.18 -16.99 0.85
CA LYS A 274 -8.22 -17.45 -0.16
C LYS A 274 -8.97 -17.82 -1.43
N LEU A 275 -8.53 -17.23 -2.54
CA LEU A 275 -8.99 -17.55 -3.89
C LEU A 275 -7.85 -18.19 -4.68
N ALA A 276 -8.15 -19.18 -5.50
CA ALA A 276 -7.27 -19.61 -6.59
C ALA A 276 -7.57 -18.78 -7.84
N LEU A 277 -6.55 -18.17 -8.42
CA LEU A 277 -6.62 -17.49 -9.70
C LEU A 277 -6.26 -18.49 -10.81
N SER A 278 -7.07 -18.55 -11.88
CA SER A 278 -6.75 -19.35 -13.06
C SER A 278 -5.43 -18.90 -13.71
N GLU A 279 -4.72 -19.81 -14.40
CA GLU A 279 -3.43 -19.52 -15.03
C GLU A 279 -3.52 -18.42 -16.08
N ASP A 280 -4.65 -18.30 -16.78
CA ASP A 280 -4.95 -17.24 -17.74
C ASP A 280 -5.44 -15.94 -17.09
N GLY A 281 -5.72 -15.95 -15.77
CA GLY A 281 -6.18 -14.80 -15.01
C GLY A 281 -7.65 -14.42 -15.24
N LEU A 282 -8.45 -15.27 -15.90
CA LEU A 282 -9.84 -14.94 -16.28
C LEU A 282 -10.88 -15.35 -15.25
N SER A 283 -10.51 -16.10 -14.22
CA SER A 283 -11.45 -16.55 -13.19
C SER A 283 -10.79 -16.74 -11.84
N VAL A 284 -11.61 -16.69 -10.79
CA VAL A 284 -11.21 -17.00 -9.42
C VAL A 284 -12.16 -18.04 -8.81
N THR A 285 -11.61 -18.90 -7.96
CA THR A 285 -12.37 -19.90 -7.21
C THR A 285 -12.05 -19.77 -5.73
N GLU A 286 -13.06 -19.65 -4.88
CA GLU A 286 -12.88 -19.61 -3.42
C GLU A 286 -12.41 -20.98 -2.92
N ILE A 287 -11.24 -21.00 -2.26
CA ILE A 287 -10.68 -22.21 -1.65
C ILE A 287 -11.14 -22.36 -0.21
N TRP A 288 -11.06 -21.26 0.55
CA TRP A 288 -11.59 -21.20 1.91
C TRP A 288 -11.95 -19.77 2.31
N ARG A 289 -12.83 -19.67 3.27
CA ARG A 289 -13.26 -18.46 3.96
C ARG A 289 -13.29 -18.70 5.47
N ASN A 290 -12.81 -17.74 6.25
CA ASN A 290 -12.94 -17.75 7.70
C ASN A 290 -13.51 -16.42 8.20
N GLU A 291 -14.81 -16.39 8.42
CA GLU A 291 -15.55 -15.20 8.86
C GLU A 291 -15.21 -14.74 10.28
N LYS A 292 -14.55 -15.61 11.08
CA LYS A 292 -14.08 -15.25 12.43
C LYS A 292 -12.90 -14.30 12.44
N ILE A 293 -12.25 -14.13 11.30
CA ILE A 293 -11.11 -13.23 11.14
C ILE A 293 -11.62 -11.95 10.51
N SER A 294 -11.55 -10.84 11.24
CA SER A 294 -12.04 -9.54 10.76
C SER A 294 -10.98 -8.49 11.06
N ASP A 295 -10.43 -7.90 10.03
CA ASP A 295 -9.55 -6.74 10.11
C ASP A 295 -10.01 -5.65 9.15
N VAL A 296 -10.07 -4.40 9.64
CA VAL A 296 -10.65 -3.30 8.90
C VAL A 296 -9.60 -2.53 8.11
N HIS A 297 -8.43 -2.27 8.71
CA HIS A 297 -7.42 -1.40 8.10
C HIS A 297 -5.97 -1.63 8.59
N GLY A 298 -5.76 -2.62 9.46
CA GLY A 298 -4.42 -2.93 10.00
C GLY A 298 -3.48 -3.59 8.99
N GLY A 299 -4.06 -4.15 7.95
CA GLY A 299 -3.34 -4.95 6.96
C GLY A 299 -2.96 -6.32 7.50
N PHE A 300 -2.30 -7.09 6.66
CA PHE A 300 -1.76 -8.39 7.01
C PHE A 300 -0.45 -8.63 6.27
N VAL A 301 0.36 -9.53 6.79
CA VAL A 301 1.57 -10.01 6.11
C VAL A 301 1.51 -11.52 6.01
N LYS A 302 2.03 -12.07 4.92
CA LYS A 302 2.16 -13.51 4.73
C LYS A 302 3.63 -13.88 4.70
N THR A 303 4.03 -14.79 5.57
CA THR A 303 5.38 -15.37 5.56
C THR A 303 5.30 -16.87 5.81
N GLY A 304 6.01 -17.66 4.99
CA GLY A 304 5.88 -19.11 4.99
C GLY A 304 4.43 -19.55 4.78
N ASN A 305 3.96 -20.45 5.60
CA ASN A 305 2.60 -21.00 5.55
C ASN A 305 1.58 -20.24 6.42
N PHE A 306 1.91 -19.03 6.87
CA PHE A 306 1.05 -18.29 7.79
C PHE A 306 0.80 -16.86 7.32
N ILE A 307 -0.43 -16.41 7.53
CA ILE A 307 -0.81 -15.00 7.48
C ILE A 307 -0.85 -14.49 8.91
N TYR A 308 -0.29 -13.30 9.16
CA TYR A 308 -0.36 -12.59 10.42
C TYR A 308 -1.16 -11.31 10.23
N THR A 309 -2.16 -11.08 11.07
CA THR A 309 -3.08 -9.95 10.99
C THR A 309 -3.57 -9.54 12.36
N SER A 310 -4.23 -8.41 12.44
CA SER A 310 -5.00 -8.06 13.63
C SER A 310 -6.46 -8.51 13.51
N GLN A 311 -7.16 -8.57 14.64
CA GLN A 311 -8.60 -8.83 14.68
C GLN A 311 -9.33 -7.62 15.28
N TYR A 312 -10.41 -7.20 14.64
CA TYR A 312 -11.25 -6.11 15.14
C TYR A 312 -11.95 -6.51 16.44
N ARG A 313 -12.50 -7.75 16.49
CA ARG A 313 -13.13 -8.35 17.67
C ARG A 313 -12.87 -9.86 17.69
N PRO A 314 -12.29 -10.38 18.78
CA PRO A 314 -11.68 -9.65 19.91
C PRO A 314 -10.43 -8.90 19.48
N ARG A 315 -10.11 -7.78 20.17
CA ARG A 315 -8.93 -6.93 19.87
C ARG A 315 -7.65 -7.68 20.19
N ARG A 316 -6.99 -8.22 19.17
CA ARG A 316 -5.75 -9.00 19.28
C ARG A 316 -5.08 -9.15 17.92
N TYR A 317 -3.87 -9.63 17.88
CA TYR A 317 -3.26 -10.18 16.67
C TYR A 317 -3.50 -11.68 16.58
N CYS A 318 -3.49 -12.24 15.39
CA CYS A 318 -3.60 -13.68 15.16
C CYS A 318 -2.77 -14.12 13.96
N SER A 319 -2.39 -15.39 13.96
CA SER A 319 -1.86 -16.09 12.79
C SER A 319 -2.91 -17.04 12.22
N VAL A 320 -2.87 -17.19 10.89
CA VAL A 320 -3.81 -18.03 10.12
C VAL A 320 -3.00 -18.97 9.24
N ASP A 321 -3.27 -20.25 9.33
CA ASP A 321 -2.67 -21.25 8.43
C ASP A 321 -3.26 -21.09 7.03
N VAL A 322 -2.41 -20.89 6.01
CA VAL A 322 -2.84 -20.61 4.63
C VAL A 322 -3.44 -21.83 3.91
N THR A 323 -3.22 -23.03 4.44
CA THR A 323 -3.77 -24.27 3.88
C THR A 323 -5.22 -24.46 4.30
N THR A 324 -5.49 -24.23 5.60
CA THR A 324 -6.78 -24.52 6.22
C THR A 324 -7.66 -23.30 6.43
N GLY A 325 -7.08 -22.09 6.45
CA GLY A 325 -7.78 -20.85 6.84
C GLY A 325 -8.06 -20.74 8.33
N LEU A 326 -7.56 -21.66 9.17
CA LEU A 326 -7.83 -21.68 10.60
C LEU A 326 -6.80 -20.81 11.36
N ILE A 327 -7.27 -20.22 12.46
CA ILE A 327 -6.41 -19.49 13.40
C ILE A 327 -5.49 -20.50 14.09
N SER A 328 -4.16 -20.29 13.97
CA SER A 328 -3.13 -21.13 14.57
C SER A 328 -2.70 -20.63 15.95
N ASP A 329 -2.66 -19.30 16.13
CA ASP A 329 -2.27 -18.66 17.39
C ASP A 329 -2.91 -17.27 17.54
N SER A 330 -2.89 -16.73 18.75
CA SER A 330 -3.40 -15.40 19.05
C SER A 330 -2.57 -14.70 20.09
N LEU A 331 -2.19 -13.44 19.83
CA LEU A 331 -1.43 -12.60 20.72
C LEU A 331 -2.32 -11.47 21.29
N LYS A 332 -2.51 -11.43 22.59
CA LYS A 332 -3.25 -10.37 23.28
C LYS A 332 -2.40 -9.10 23.39
N PHE A 333 -2.39 -8.31 22.34
CA PHE A 333 -1.62 -7.05 22.25
C PHE A 333 -2.45 -5.92 21.61
N ASP A 334 -3.79 -5.87 21.85
CA ASP A 334 -4.74 -5.01 21.16
C ASP A 334 -4.82 -5.32 19.63
N LYS A 335 -5.24 -4.37 18.79
CA LYS A 335 -5.32 -4.48 17.33
C LYS A 335 -4.65 -3.26 16.68
N GLY A 336 -4.28 -3.37 15.43
CA GLY A 336 -3.66 -2.29 14.66
C GLY A 336 -2.87 -2.79 13.46
N ALA A 337 -1.98 -1.96 12.99
CA ALA A 337 -1.16 -2.25 11.82
C ALA A 337 -0.09 -3.31 12.09
N ILE A 338 0.29 -4.02 11.02
CA ILE A 338 1.34 -5.03 11.05
C ILE A 338 2.19 -4.96 9.78
N VAL A 339 3.51 -5.03 9.96
CA VAL A 339 4.49 -5.18 8.87
C VAL A 339 5.58 -6.17 9.30
N PHE A 340 6.38 -6.63 8.34
CA PHE A 340 7.42 -7.63 8.56
C PHE A 340 8.77 -7.16 8.00
N ALA A 341 9.83 -7.37 8.76
CA ALA A 341 11.20 -7.16 8.33
C ALA A 341 12.17 -8.02 9.16
N ASP A 342 13.21 -8.55 8.51
CA ASP A 342 14.32 -9.28 9.17
C ASP A 342 13.81 -10.29 10.21
N ASP A 343 12.90 -11.19 9.77
CA ASP A 343 12.26 -12.26 10.55
C ASP A 343 11.44 -11.83 11.78
N MET A 344 11.05 -10.55 11.85
CA MET A 344 10.24 -10.02 12.93
C MET A 344 8.99 -9.32 12.41
N LEU A 345 7.89 -9.42 13.15
CA LEU A 345 6.68 -8.65 12.96
C LEU A 345 6.74 -7.35 13.79
N TYR A 346 6.39 -6.24 13.18
CA TYR A 346 6.28 -4.93 13.81
C TYR A 346 4.80 -4.59 13.91
N CYS A 347 4.27 -4.67 15.13
CA CYS A 347 2.86 -4.45 15.43
C CYS A 347 2.65 -3.04 15.99
N TYR A 348 1.83 -2.22 15.35
CA TYR A 348 1.52 -0.86 15.80
C TYR A 348 0.04 -0.75 16.12
N THR A 349 -0.29 -0.70 17.40
CA THR A 349 -1.68 -0.77 17.88
C THR A 349 -2.40 0.57 17.74
N GLU A 350 -3.72 0.54 17.61
CA GLU A 350 -4.58 1.72 17.59
C GLU A 350 -4.54 2.56 18.89
N LYS A 351 -3.86 2.05 19.93
CA LYS A 351 -3.63 2.76 21.19
C LYS A 351 -2.19 3.25 21.36
N GLY A 352 -1.39 3.20 20.29
CA GLY A 352 -0.02 3.72 20.28
C GLY A 352 1.02 2.84 20.95
N MET A 353 0.76 1.55 21.14
CA MET A 353 1.80 0.58 21.49
C MET A 353 2.48 0.07 20.22
N VAL A 354 3.79 -0.04 20.27
CA VAL A 354 4.61 -0.65 19.21
C VAL A 354 5.22 -1.92 19.76
N GLY A 355 4.95 -3.06 19.14
CA GLY A 355 5.42 -4.38 19.56
C GLY A 355 6.34 -5.01 18.52
N LEU A 356 7.45 -5.60 18.98
CA LEU A 356 8.29 -6.46 18.19
C LEU A 356 7.94 -7.91 18.54
N VAL A 357 7.44 -8.62 17.54
CA VAL A 357 6.90 -9.98 17.72
C VAL A 357 7.71 -10.96 16.86
N LYS A 358 8.17 -12.02 17.46
CA LYS A 358 8.85 -13.12 16.76
C LYS A 358 7.79 -14.12 16.27
N PRO A 359 7.65 -14.30 14.94
CA PRO A 359 6.86 -15.41 14.41
C PRO A 359 7.71 -16.69 14.42
N ASP A 360 7.10 -17.80 14.81
CA ASP A 360 7.72 -19.11 14.76
C ASP A 360 6.67 -20.17 14.39
N ASN A 361 6.68 -20.60 13.13
CA ASN A 361 5.76 -21.62 12.61
C ASN A 361 4.29 -21.39 13.04
N GLY A 362 3.82 -20.15 12.86
CA GLY A 362 2.46 -19.74 13.22
C GLY A 362 2.31 -19.29 14.70
N LYS A 363 3.26 -19.53 15.58
CA LYS A 363 3.28 -18.97 16.92
C LYS A 363 3.71 -17.51 16.88
N MET A 364 3.27 -16.73 17.85
CA MET A 364 3.60 -15.32 18.00
C MET A 364 4.10 -15.03 19.42
N GLU A 365 5.36 -14.65 19.54
CA GLU A 365 5.98 -14.25 20.80
C GLU A 365 6.22 -12.74 20.83
N LEU A 366 5.60 -12.01 21.77
CA LEU A 366 5.93 -10.60 22.00
C LEU A 366 7.29 -10.51 22.72
N VAL A 367 8.32 -10.10 22.00
CA VAL A 367 9.69 -10.00 22.51
C VAL A 367 9.90 -8.71 23.28
N SER A 368 9.45 -7.59 22.74
CA SER A 368 9.58 -6.27 23.37
C SER A 368 8.52 -5.32 22.86
N SER A 369 8.22 -4.27 23.63
CA SER A 369 7.29 -3.25 23.21
C SER A 369 7.59 -1.91 23.88
N PHE A 370 7.16 -0.82 23.24
CA PHE A 370 7.20 0.51 23.84
C PHE A 370 5.94 1.29 23.45
N ARG A 371 5.70 2.38 24.15
CA ARG A 371 4.59 3.28 23.85
C ARG A 371 5.09 4.48 23.05
N MET A 372 4.36 4.85 22.00
CA MET A 372 4.56 6.12 21.30
C MET A 372 4.46 7.30 22.30
N PRO A 373 5.46 8.19 22.32
CA PRO A 373 5.49 9.30 23.30
C PRO A 373 4.58 10.47 22.94
N VAL A 374 3.71 10.33 21.96
CA VAL A 374 2.86 11.38 21.40
C VAL A 374 1.47 10.83 21.07
N GLY A 375 0.49 11.73 21.08
CA GLY A 375 -0.82 11.50 20.48
C GLY A 375 -1.93 11.15 21.45
N THR A 376 -3.14 11.60 21.08
CA THR A 376 -4.39 11.40 21.81
C THR A 376 -5.52 10.87 20.94
N LYS A 377 -5.27 10.71 19.62
CA LYS A 377 -6.22 10.21 18.64
C LYS A 377 -5.85 8.78 18.23
N GLU A 378 -6.57 8.24 17.28
CA GLU A 378 -6.36 6.88 16.77
C GLU A 378 -5.03 6.75 16.00
N PHE A 379 -4.34 5.64 16.22
CA PHE A 379 -3.09 5.32 15.56
C PHE A 379 -3.35 4.36 14.40
N PHE A 380 -3.74 4.91 13.25
CA PHE A 380 -4.14 4.11 12.07
C PHE A 380 -3.07 4.01 10.99
N THR A 381 -1.93 4.66 11.17
CA THR A 381 -0.85 4.65 10.18
C THR A 381 -0.13 3.30 10.16
N ILE A 382 0.22 2.83 8.97
CA ILE A 382 1.05 1.63 8.81
C ILE A 382 2.53 2.03 9.00
N PRO A 383 3.30 1.32 9.84
CA PRO A 383 4.74 1.53 9.99
C PRO A 383 5.49 1.35 8.67
N VAL A 384 6.60 2.07 8.51
CA VAL A 384 7.52 1.90 7.39
C VAL A 384 8.92 1.61 7.92
N ILE A 385 9.63 0.69 7.28
CA ILE A 385 11.00 0.36 7.62
C ILE A 385 11.86 0.59 6.37
N SER A 386 12.94 1.34 6.52
CA SER A 386 13.87 1.61 5.43
C SER A 386 15.25 1.89 5.98
N GLU A 387 16.25 1.16 5.47
CA GLU A 387 17.68 1.30 5.83
C GLU A 387 17.93 1.26 7.35
N GLY A 388 17.26 0.34 8.03
CA GLY A 388 17.38 0.15 9.47
C GLY A 388 16.75 1.26 10.32
N VAL A 389 15.85 2.04 9.74
CA VAL A 389 15.08 3.08 10.43
C VAL A 389 13.60 2.70 10.41
N LEU A 390 12.95 2.74 11.57
CA LEU A 390 11.52 2.58 11.75
C LEU A 390 10.85 3.96 11.76
N TYR A 391 9.95 4.19 10.82
CA TYR A 391 9.16 5.40 10.69
C TYR A 391 7.76 5.16 11.23
N LEU A 392 7.36 5.96 12.22
CA LEU A 392 6.05 5.91 12.85
C LEU A 392 5.38 7.27 12.77
N ARG A 393 4.19 7.31 12.23
CA ARG A 393 3.38 8.53 12.19
C ARG A 393 2.22 8.43 13.17
N HIS A 394 1.89 9.57 13.79
CA HIS A 394 0.62 9.77 14.48
C HIS A 394 0.14 11.20 14.25
N ALA A 395 -1.04 11.35 13.63
CA ALA A 395 -1.63 12.66 13.31
C ALA A 395 -0.62 13.61 12.63
N ASP A 396 -0.21 14.69 13.31
CA ASP A 396 0.69 15.71 12.82
C ASP A 396 2.19 15.48 13.12
N VAL A 397 2.53 14.29 13.63
CA VAL A 397 3.89 13.95 14.04
C VAL A 397 4.42 12.74 13.29
N LEU A 398 5.63 12.85 12.77
CA LEU A 398 6.44 11.75 12.25
C LEU A 398 7.66 11.54 13.13
N LEU A 399 7.84 10.32 13.64
CA LEU A 399 8.99 9.91 14.46
C LEU A 399 9.79 8.85 13.73
N THR A 400 11.11 8.88 13.92
CA THR A 400 12.03 7.91 13.33
C THR A 400 12.93 7.32 14.38
N TYR A 401 13.07 6.00 14.36
CA TYR A 401 13.83 5.25 15.35
C TYR A 401 14.93 4.43 14.67
N ASP A 402 16.13 4.42 15.27
CA ASP A 402 17.22 3.53 14.86
C ASP A 402 16.95 2.12 15.37
N ILE A 403 16.71 1.20 14.45
CA ILE A 403 16.48 -0.21 14.75
C ILE A 403 17.60 -1.12 14.24
N ARG A 404 18.74 -0.56 13.84
CA ARG A 404 19.91 -1.33 13.42
C ARG A 404 20.52 -2.08 14.60
N LYS A 405 20.88 -3.33 14.38
CA LYS A 405 21.67 -4.09 15.36
C LYS A 405 23.01 -3.37 15.57
N LYS A 406 23.33 -3.09 16.82
CA LYS A 406 24.63 -2.53 17.22
C LYS A 406 25.66 -3.62 17.38
#